data_c22473b547fb0c94ff95302c6158df28
#
_entry.id   c22473b547fb0c94ff95302c6158df28
#
_cell.length_a   1.000
_cell.length_b   1.000
_cell.length_c   1.000
_cell.angle_alpha   90.00
_cell.angle_beta   90.00
_cell.angle_gamma   90.00
#
_symmetry.space_group_name_H-M   'P 1'
#
loop_
_entity.id
_entity.type
_entity.pdbx_description
1 polymer ?
#
loop_
_entity_poly.entity_id
_entity_poly.type
_entity_poly.pdbx_seq_one_letter_code
_entity_poly.pdbx_strand_id
1 'polypeptide(L)'
;MVDRMYIGHIPETGAAALTGLGVCFPIIMVISAFAALMAMGGAPKASIMLGKGEHETAEKILGNCASGTIAAGIVLTAVLLISGRELLMMFGASENTIEYAEGYMTIYACGTLFVQLALGLNNFITTQGFAATSMLSVVIGAGANIILDPIFIFAFD
;
A
#
# COMPACT_ATOMS: atom_id res chain seq x y z
N MET A 1 -9.85 7.46 2.96
CA MET A 1 -11.21 7.74 3.49
C MET A 1 -11.94 8.78 2.65
N VAL A 2 -11.31 9.87 2.28
CA VAL A 2 -11.87 10.93 1.40
C VAL A 2 -12.23 10.36 0.01
N ASP A 3 -11.35 9.58 -0.58
CA ASP A 3 -11.47 8.77 -1.77
C ASP A 3 -12.84 8.02 -1.87
N ARG A 4 -13.23 7.32 -0.79
CA ARG A 4 -14.52 6.60 -0.72
C ARG A 4 -15.74 7.52 -0.71
N MET A 5 -15.58 8.75 -0.24
CA MET A 5 -16.67 9.73 -0.26
C MET A 5 -16.93 10.21 -1.68
N TYR A 6 -15.86 10.41 -2.49
CA TYR A 6 -16.01 10.78 -3.88
C TYR A 6 -16.62 9.64 -4.71
N ILE A 7 -16.11 8.41 -4.56
CA ILE A 7 -16.64 7.22 -5.26
C ILE A 7 -18.12 6.98 -4.94
N GLY A 8 -18.52 7.17 -3.68
CA GLY A 8 -19.92 7.01 -3.26
C GLY A 8 -20.89 8.06 -3.85
N HIS A 9 -20.39 9.15 -4.40
CA HIS A 9 -21.18 10.20 -5.03
C HIS A 9 -21.32 10.03 -6.55
N ILE A 10 -20.71 8.99 -7.14
CA ILE A 10 -20.87 8.71 -8.58
C ILE A 10 -22.30 8.22 -8.82
N PRO A 11 -23.10 8.89 -9.68
CA PRO A 11 -24.46 8.46 -9.97
C PRO A 11 -24.48 7.05 -10.59
N GLU A 12 -25.45 6.23 -10.19
CA GLU A 12 -25.75 4.88 -10.70
C GLU A 12 -24.74 3.78 -10.34
N THR A 13 -23.42 4.03 -10.31
CA THR A 13 -22.39 3.00 -10.11
C THR A 13 -21.68 3.07 -8.76
N GLY A 14 -21.83 4.16 -7.99
CA GLY A 14 -21.10 4.42 -6.76
C GLY A 14 -21.26 3.34 -5.69
N ALA A 15 -22.45 2.76 -5.53
CA ALA A 15 -22.70 1.70 -4.55
C ALA A 15 -22.00 0.38 -4.93
N ALA A 16 -22.00 0.00 -6.21
CA ALA A 16 -21.31 -1.19 -6.70
C ALA A 16 -19.79 -1.03 -6.63
N ALA A 17 -19.28 0.15 -7.00
CA ALA A 17 -17.87 0.49 -6.90
C ALA A 17 -17.36 0.47 -5.44
N LEU A 18 -18.11 1.06 -4.50
CA LEU A 18 -17.79 1.01 -3.07
C LEU A 18 -17.78 -0.42 -2.51
N THR A 19 -18.71 -1.27 -2.95
CA THR A 19 -18.75 -2.67 -2.54
C THR A 19 -17.54 -3.41 -3.11
N GLY A 20 -17.19 -3.20 -4.38
CA GLY A 20 -15.99 -3.73 -5.01
C GLY A 20 -14.71 -3.34 -4.27
N LEU A 21 -14.57 -2.06 -3.90
CA LEU A 21 -13.46 -1.61 -3.06
C LEU A 21 -13.43 -2.31 -1.69
N GLY A 22 -14.60 -2.55 -1.10
CA GLY A 22 -14.72 -3.27 0.17
C GLY A 22 -14.15 -4.68 0.10
N VAL A 23 -14.37 -5.39 -0.99
CA VAL A 23 -13.83 -6.74 -1.24
C VAL A 23 -12.32 -6.73 -1.45
N CYS A 24 -11.75 -5.65 -1.97
CA CYS A 24 -10.29 -5.50 -2.12
C CYS A 24 -9.57 -5.29 -0.78
N PHE A 25 -10.27 -4.81 0.26
CA PHE A 25 -9.67 -4.41 1.52
C PHE A 25 -8.87 -5.51 2.24
N PRO A 26 -9.37 -6.75 2.37
CA PRO A 26 -8.60 -7.85 2.97
C PRO A 26 -7.30 -8.13 2.22
N ILE A 27 -7.31 -8.07 0.90
CA ILE A 27 -6.12 -8.28 0.06
C ILE A 27 -5.10 -7.16 0.30
N ILE A 28 -5.55 -5.92 0.36
CA ILE A 28 -4.70 -4.75 0.68
C ILE A 28 -4.08 -4.90 2.07
N MET A 29 -4.83 -5.43 3.05
CA MET A 29 -4.31 -5.70 4.39
C MET A 29 -3.21 -6.74 4.37
N VAL A 30 -3.35 -7.81 3.59
CA VAL A 30 -2.31 -8.83 3.42
C VAL A 30 -1.05 -8.21 2.81
N ILE A 31 -1.18 -7.41 1.77
CA ILE A 31 -0.05 -6.70 1.14
C ILE A 31 0.67 -5.82 2.16
N SER A 32 -0.08 -5.04 2.92
CA SER A 32 0.47 -4.15 3.96
C SER A 32 1.15 -4.92 5.09
N ALA A 33 0.66 -6.11 5.42
CA ALA A 33 1.27 -6.98 6.43
C ALA A 33 2.67 -7.44 6.04
N PHE A 34 2.94 -7.71 4.76
CA PHE A 34 4.28 -8.04 4.29
C PHE A 34 5.26 -6.87 4.44
N ALA A 35 4.83 -5.65 4.11
CA ALA A 35 5.64 -4.46 4.33
C ALA A 35 5.94 -4.24 5.82
N ALA A 36 4.90 -4.39 6.67
CA ALA A 36 5.05 -4.28 8.12
C ALA A 36 5.98 -5.35 8.70
N LEU A 37 5.90 -6.58 8.23
CA LEU A 37 6.77 -7.68 8.67
C LEU A 37 8.26 -7.34 8.48
N MET A 38 8.63 -6.87 7.30
CA MET A 38 10.01 -6.49 6.98
C MET A 38 10.45 -5.26 7.78
N ALA A 39 9.59 -4.26 7.89
CA ALA A 39 9.87 -3.02 8.60
C ALA A 39 9.99 -3.24 10.12
N MET A 40 9.01 -3.90 10.73
CA MET A 40 9.00 -4.14 12.19
C MET A 40 10.10 -5.12 12.62
N GLY A 41 10.54 -6.02 11.73
CA GLY A 41 11.68 -6.91 12.00
C GLY A 41 13.02 -6.21 11.89
N GLY A 42 13.19 -5.29 10.95
CA GLY A 42 14.46 -4.66 10.63
C GLY A 42 14.70 -3.30 11.28
N ALA A 43 13.70 -2.43 11.30
CA ALA A 43 13.86 -1.05 11.74
C ALA A 43 14.35 -0.90 13.19
N PRO A 44 13.84 -1.65 14.20
CA PRO A 44 14.36 -1.59 15.56
C PRO A 44 15.81 -2.06 15.66
N LYS A 45 16.18 -3.12 14.91
CA LYS A 45 17.55 -3.63 14.90
C LYS A 45 18.51 -2.61 14.30
N ALA A 46 18.14 -1.99 13.18
CA ALA A 46 18.95 -0.94 12.56
C ALA A 46 19.17 0.24 13.52
N SER A 47 18.12 0.67 14.24
CA SER A 47 18.24 1.75 15.22
C SER A 47 19.14 1.41 16.40
N ILE A 48 19.13 0.17 16.88
CA ILE A 48 20.04 -0.29 17.94
C ILE A 48 21.50 -0.25 17.44
N MET A 49 21.77 -0.68 16.21
CA MET A 49 23.12 -0.65 15.64
C MET A 49 23.60 0.78 15.41
N LEU A 50 22.73 1.68 14.96
CA LEU A 50 23.03 3.11 14.87
C LEU A 50 23.39 3.70 16.26
N GLY A 51 22.63 3.35 17.28
CA GLY A 51 22.92 3.78 18.66
C GLY A 51 24.26 3.27 19.21
N LYS A 52 24.75 2.14 18.70
CA LYS A 52 26.08 1.59 19.04
C LYS A 52 27.21 2.18 18.19
N GLY A 53 26.91 3.00 17.19
CA GLY A 53 27.87 3.53 16.23
C GLY A 53 28.22 2.55 15.09
N GLU A 54 27.53 1.42 14.99
CA GLU A 54 27.72 0.40 13.95
C GLU A 54 26.94 0.74 12.67
N HIS A 55 27.30 1.82 12.00
CA HIS A 55 26.61 2.33 10.82
C HIS A 55 26.56 1.31 9.68
N GLU A 56 27.67 0.62 9.41
CA GLU A 56 27.75 -0.38 8.35
C GLU A 56 26.77 -1.56 8.57
N THR A 57 26.61 -2.00 9.81
CA THR A 57 25.66 -3.06 10.17
C THR A 57 24.20 -2.58 10.00
N ALA A 58 23.92 -1.33 10.38
CA ALA A 58 22.59 -0.74 10.21
C ALA A 58 22.21 -0.59 8.74
N GLU A 59 23.14 -0.16 7.88
CA GLU A 59 22.94 -0.05 6.43
C GLU A 59 22.66 -1.43 5.79
N LYS A 60 23.39 -2.46 6.20
CA LYS A 60 23.16 -3.84 5.73
C LYS A 60 21.76 -4.35 6.13
N ILE A 61 21.30 -4.04 7.33
CA ILE A 61 19.94 -4.40 7.78
C ILE A 61 18.89 -3.69 6.91
N LEU A 62 19.05 -2.39 6.67
CA LEU A 62 18.17 -1.61 5.82
C LEU A 62 18.14 -2.17 4.38
N GLY A 63 19.32 -2.44 3.82
CA GLY A 63 19.46 -3.01 2.47
C GLY A 63 18.78 -4.38 2.33
N ASN A 64 18.96 -5.26 3.31
CA ASN A 64 18.32 -6.57 3.34
C ASN A 64 16.79 -6.45 3.45
N CYS A 65 16.29 -5.57 4.30
CA CYS A 65 14.85 -5.33 4.44
C CYS A 65 14.26 -4.72 3.16
N ALA A 66 14.95 -3.76 2.54
CA ALA A 66 14.53 -3.17 1.28
C ALA A 66 14.48 -4.22 0.16
N SER A 67 15.53 -5.04 0.03
CA SER A 67 15.57 -6.13 -0.95
C SER A 67 14.47 -7.15 -0.71
N GLY A 68 14.21 -7.53 0.54
CA GLY A 68 13.11 -8.41 0.93
C GLY A 68 11.74 -7.82 0.60
N THR A 69 11.56 -6.53 0.84
CA THR A 69 10.32 -5.81 0.49
C THR A 69 10.11 -5.77 -1.03
N ILE A 70 11.16 -5.51 -1.81
CA ILE A 70 11.11 -5.52 -3.27
C ILE A 70 10.74 -6.92 -3.79
N ALA A 71 11.41 -7.96 -3.28
CA ALA A 71 11.13 -9.34 -3.68
C ALA A 71 9.68 -9.73 -3.35
N ALA A 72 9.21 -9.44 -2.14
CA ALA A 72 7.82 -9.67 -1.73
C ALA A 72 6.84 -8.87 -2.61
N GLY A 73 7.14 -7.60 -2.91
CA GLY A 73 6.33 -6.75 -3.78
C GLY A 73 6.18 -7.33 -5.18
N ILE A 74 7.27 -7.80 -5.78
CA ILE A 74 7.24 -8.44 -7.11
C ILE A 74 6.39 -9.71 -7.10
N VAL A 75 6.59 -10.58 -6.10
CA VAL A 75 5.83 -11.82 -5.95
C VAL A 75 4.34 -11.52 -5.76
N LEU A 76 4.00 -10.61 -4.87
CA LEU A 76 2.60 -10.22 -4.61
C LEU A 76 1.95 -9.60 -5.85
N THR A 77 2.65 -8.72 -6.56
CA THR A 77 2.16 -8.15 -7.82
C THR A 77 1.88 -9.26 -8.84
N ALA A 78 2.80 -10.21 -9.02
CA ALA A 78 2.61 -11.32 -9.94
C ALA A 78 1.41 -12.20 -9.54
N VAL A 79 1.27 -12.53 -8.25
CA VAL A 79 0.12 -13.30 -7.74
C VAL A 79 -1.19 -12.56 -7.98
N LEU A 80 -1.24 -11.26 -7.71
CA LEU A 80 -2.46 -10.46 -7.90
C LEU A 80 -2.84 -10.33 -9.37
N LEU A 81 -1.88 -10.19 -10.26
CA LEU A 81 -2.16 -10.09 -11.70
C LEU A 81 -2.62 -11.44 -12.31
N ILE A 82 -2.12 -12.57 -11.78
CA ILE A 82 -2.47 -13.90 -12.27
C ILE A 82 -3.77 -14.42 -11.65
N SER A 83 -3.92 -14.28 -10.33
CA SER A 83 -5.00 -14.89 -9.55
C SER A 83 -5.92 -13.86 -8.89
N GLY A 84 -5.83 -12.58 -9.24
CA GLY A 84 -6.57 -11.50 -8.59
C GLY A 84 -8.08 -11.70 -8.66
N ARG A 85 -8.60 -12.13 -9.82
CA ARG A 85 -10.04 -12.40 -10.01
C ARG A 85 -10.53 -13.53 -9.09
N GLU A 86 -9.78 -14.63 -9.00
CA GLU A 86 -10.12 -15.77 -8.15
C GLU A 86 -10.09 -15.39 -6.67
N LEU A 87 -9.07 -14.63 -6.26
CA LEU A 87 -8.96 -14.11 -4.91
C LEU A 87 -10.14 -13.19 -4.56
N LEU A 88 -10.50 -12.27 -5.44
CA LEU A 88 -11.64 -11.38 -5.23
C LEU A 88 -12.96 -12.14 -5.08
N MET A 89 -13.17 -13.16 -5.89
CA MET A 89 -14.34 -14.04 -5.77
C MET A 89 -14.34 -14.81 -4.44
N MET A 90 -13.20 -15.31 -3.98
CA MET A 90 -13.07 -15.96 -2.67
C MET A 90 -13.38 -15.00 -1.51
N PHE A 91 -13.05 -13.73 -1.64
CA PHE A 91 -13.32 -12.70 -0.63
C PHE A 91 -14.72 -12.09 -0.74
N GLY A 92 -15.57 -12.63 -1.62
CA GLY A 92 -17.00 -12.29 -1.67
C GLY A 92 -17.39 -11.28 -2.75
N ALA A 93 -16.59 -11.11 -3.81
CA ALA A 93 -17.03 -10.38 -4.99
C ALA A 93 -18.18 -11.11 -5.66
N SER A 94 -19.20 -10.36 -6.07
CA SER A 94 -20.33 -10.85 -6.87
C SER A 94 -20.10 -10.54 -8.35
N GLU A 95 -20.87 -11.18 -9.24
CA GLU A 95 -20.80 -10.92 -10.68
C GLU A 95 -20.99 -9.43 -11.03
N ASN A 96 -21.77 -8.70 -10.24
CA ASN A 96 -22.03 -7.28 -10.45
C ASN A 96 -20.92 -6.35 -9.90
N THR A 97 -20.05 -6.84 -9.02
CA THR A 97 -19.00 -6.03 -8.36
C THR A 97 -17.60 -6.43 -8.79
N ILE A 98 -17.44 -7.62 -9.40
CA ILE A 98 -16.12 -8.16 -9.76
C ILE A 98 -15.39 -7.27 -10.75
N GLU A 99 -16.08 -6.69 -11.72
CA GLU A 99 -15.48 -5.85 -12.76
C GLU A 99 -14.83 -4.60 -12.16
N TYR A 100 -15.53 -3.93 -11.24
CA TYR A 100 -14.99 -2.77 -10.51
C TYR A 100 -13.85 -3.16 -9.58
N ALA A 101 -13.99 -4.29 -8.87
CA ALA A 101 -12.97 -4.79 -7.96
C ALA A 101 -11.69 -5.19 -8.72
N GLU A 102 -11.81 -5.85 -9.87
CA GLU A 102 -10.70 -6.28 -10.71
C GLU A 102 -9.95 -5.09 -11.32
N GLY A 103 -10.68 -4.11 -11.84
CA GLY A 103 -10.10 -2.88 -12.36
C GLY A 103 -9.27 -2.14 -11.29
N TYR A 104 -9.86 -1.92 -10.12
CA TYR A 104 -9.16 -1.31 -8.98
C TYR A 104 -7.95 -2.13 -8.54
N MET A 105 -8.11 -3.45 -8.37
CA MET A 105 -7.03 -4.33 -7.91
C MET A 105 -5.87 -4.39 -8.89
N THR A 106 -6.12 -4.35 -10.19
CA THR A 106 -5.07 -4.35 -11.22
C THR A 106 -4.21 -3.09 -11.12
N ILE A 107 -4.84 -1.92 -10.98
CA ILE A 107 -4.12 -0.65 -10.80
C ILE A 107 -3.34 -0.69 -9.47
N TYR A 108 -3.98 -1.16 -8.40
CA TYR A 108 -3.33 -1.28 -7.09
C TYR A 108 -2.14 -2.25 -7.13
N ALA A 109 -2.27 -3.38 -7.83
CA ALA A 109 -1.20 -4.35 -8.00
C ALA A 109 0.04 -3.73 -8.67
N CYS A 110 -0.14 -2.92 -9.70
CA CYS A 110 0.97 -2.19 -10.33
C CYS A 110 1.65 -1.21 -9.36
N GLY A 111 0.89 -0.61 -8.44
CA GLY A 111 1.39 0.28 -7.39
C GLY A 111 1.93 -0.41 -6.14
N THR A 112 1.70 -1.71 -5.97
CA THR A 112 2.03 -2.45 -4.74
C THR A 112 3.48 -2.31 -4.31
N LEU A 113 4.43 -2.35 -5.24
CA LEU A 113 5.85 -2.19 -4.95
C LEU A 113 6.16 -0.84 -4.30
N PHE A 114 5.58 0.24 -4.84
CA PHE A 114 5.78 1.59 -4.31
C PHE A 114 5.14 1.75 -2.93
N VAL A 115 3.93 1.21 -2.76
CA VAL A 115 3.22 1.21 -1.47
C VAL A 115 4.03 0.47 -0.40
N GLN A 116 4.55 -0.71 -0.72
CA GLN A 116 5.37 -1.50 0.21
C GLN A 116 6.67 -0.79 0.58
N LEU A 117 7.37 -0.21 -0.39
CA LEU A 117 8.59 0.55 -0.12
C LEU A 117 8.29 1.79 0.72
N ALA A 118 7.23 2.52 0.42
CA ALA A 118 6.84 3.70 1.20
C ALA A 118 6.53 3.35 2.66
N LEU A 119 5.73 2.30 2.89
CA LEU A 119 5.39 1.84 4.24
C LEU A 119 6.62 1.29 4.99
N GLY A 120 7.43 0.50 4.30
CA GLY A 120 8.63 -0.09 4.85
C GLY A 120 9.67 0.96 5.27
N LEU A 121 10.06 1.83 4.34
CA LEU A 121 11.08 2.86 4.59
C LEU A 121 10.62 3.90 5.61
N ASN A 122 9.34 4.24 5.64
CA ASN A 122 8.79 5.19 6.62
C ASN A 122 8.98 4.71 8.07
N ASN A 123 8.88 3.40 8.31
CA ASN A 123 9.19 2.82 9.62
C ASN A 123 10.67 3.00 10.01
N PHE A 124 11.60 2.82 9.06
CA PHE A 124 13.03 3.06 9.33
C PHE A 124 13.32 4.53 9.65
N ILE A 125 12.69 5.48 8.96
CA ILE A 125 12.81 6.91 9.24
C ILE A 125 12.33 7.22 10.66
N THR A 126 11.17 6.66 11.03
CA THR A 126 10.57 6.88 12.35
C THR A 126 11.44 6.34 13.47
N THR A 127 11.96 5.12 13.33
CA THR A 127 12.76 4.45 14.37
C THR A 127 14.16 5.05 14.53
N GLN A 128 14.66 5.78 13.53
CA GLN A 128 15.90 6.56 13.62
C GLN A 128 15.72 7.90 14.37
N GLY A 129 14.53 8.20 14.87
CA GLY A 129 14.23 9.43 15.60
C GLY A 129 13.68 10.57 14.72
N PHE A 130 13.54 10.36 13.40
CA PHE A 130 13.01 11.36 12.48
C PHE A 130 11.48 11.25 12.31
N ALA A 131 10.75 11.09 13.42
CA ALA A 131 9.30 10.94 13.40
C ALA A 131 8.57 12.11 12.73
N ALA A 132 9.06 13.34 12.87
CA ALA A 132 8.49 14.51 12.19
C ALA A 132 8.62 14.42 10.67
N THR A 133 9.76 13.96 10.16
CA THR A 133 9.99 13.77 8.72
C THR A 133 9.10 12.66 8.17
N SER A 134 8.99 11.56 8.90
CA SER A 134 8.09 10.44 8.58
C SER A 134 6.63 10.92 8.50
N MET A 135 6.16 11.65 9.50
CA MET A 135 4.82 12.22 9.52
C MET A 135 4.59 13.21 8.35
N LEU A 136 5.57 14.08 8.06
CA LEU A 136 5.47 15.05 6.98
C LEU A 136 5.31 14.37 5.62
N SER A 137 6.05 13.27 5.36
CA SER A 137 5.93 12.52 4.11
C SER A 137 4.52 11.94 3.93
N VAL A 138 3.91 11.43 5.01
CA VAL A 138 2.53 10.92 5.00
C VAL A 138 1.52 12.05 4.77
N VAL A 139 1.70 13.20 5.41
CA VAL A 139 0.82 14.37 5.25
C VAL A 139 0.88 14.91 3.83
N ILE A 140 2.07 15.00 3.23
CA ILE A 140 2.24 15.42 1.84
C ILE A 140 1.54 14.43 0.89
N GLY A 141 1.73 13.13 1.10
CA GLY A 141 1.07 12.08 0.31
C GLY A 141 -0.46 12.14 0.43
N ALA A 142 -0.98 12.29 1.65
CA ALA A 142 -2.42 12.43 1.88
C ALA A 142 -2.98 13.73 1.26
N GLY A 143 -2.27 14.84 1.36
CA GLY A 143 -2.66 16.11 0.75
C GLY A 143 -2.70 16.02 -0.78
N ALA A 144 -1.68 15.40 -1.39
CA ALA A 144 -1.66 15.15 -2.82
C ALA A 144 -2.84 14.27 -3.27
N ASN A 145 -3.14 13.21 -2.52
CA ASN A 145 -4.27 12.32 -2.80
C ASN A 145 -5.61 13.08 -2.77
N ILE A 146 -5.87 13.89 -1.72
CA ILE A 146 -7.10 14.70 -1.61
C ILE A 146 -7.28 15.64 -2.80
N ILE A 147 -6.20 16.17 -3.37
CA ILE A 147 -6.24 17.06 -4.51
C ILE A 147 -6.40 16.30 -5.83
N LEU A 148 -5.70 15.16 -5.97
CA LEU A 148 -5.69 14.38 -7.20
C LEU A 148 -6.96 13.54 -7.39
N ASP A 149 -7.55 13.00 -6.31
CA ASP A 149 -8.74 12.16 -6.36
C ASP A 149 -9.90 12.82 -7.12
N PRO A 150 -10.35 14.06 -6.80
CA PRO A 150 -11.43 14.67 -7.55
C PRO A 150 -11.04 14.98 -9.00
N ILE A 151 -9.76 15.26 -9.28
CA ILE A 151 -9.30 15.51 -10.64
C ILE A 151 -9.40 14.21 -11.46
N PHE A 152 -8.95 13.09 -10.92
CA PHE A 152 -9.00 11.81 -11.63
C PHE A 152 -10.42 11.24 -11.73
N ILE A 153 -11.26 11.45 -10.72
CA ILE A 153 -12.63 10.91 -10.71
C ILE A 153 -13.57 11.74 -11.59
N PHE A 154 -13.42 13.07 -11.66
CA PHE A 154 -14.36 13.95 -12.34
C PHE A 154 -13.85 14.60 -13.63
N ALA A 155 -12.55 14.56 -13.91
CA ALA A 155 -11.98 15.20 -15.11
C ALA A 155 -11.58 14.19 -16.19
N PHE A 156 -11.46 12.90 -15.86
CA PHE A 156 -11.08 11.83 -16.79
C PHE A 156 -12.20 10.80 -17.01
N ASP A 157 -13.43 11.16 -16.66
CA ASP A 157 -14.62 10.35 -16.92
C ASP A 157 -15.13 10.53 -18.35
#